data_de6c495c55fd18370ea67f320d3b4d02
#
_entry.id   de6c495c55fd18370ea67f320d3b4d02
#
_cell.length_a   1.000
_cell.length_b   1.000
_cell.length_c   1.000
_cell.angle_alpha   90.00
_cell.angle_beta   90.00
_cell.angle_gamma   90.00
#
_symmetry.space_group_name_H-M   'P 1'
#
loop_
_entity.id
_entity.type
_entity.pdbx_description
1 polymer ?
#
loop_
_entity_poly.entity_id
_entity_poly.type
_entity_poly.pdbx_seq_one_letter_code
_entity_poly.pdbx_strand_id
1 'polypeptide(L)'
;MKIIEPKVELWQQGDDSKAHVARCARVCYGRETGNDEATIKRLINDEHWSMFRHGTYYIIANDSDKTLETIIINYANTIGFSYHYEKHVYYITVNGNWVLDHKTPFGYLSKYIVPIEDFCNTEIGFHMMRYTFCVDTQISTSRELNRVSPNSIAEKSTRYVYEDGSICRPHWISKEEAELFNNDNNITLNEAINVYLNGCKRDFEEYKILVDKYKIHRQDARGKLP
;
A
#
# COMPACT_ATOMS: atom_id res chain seq x y z
N MET A 1 2.35 -25.47 -6.55
CA MET A 1 1.88 -24.50 -5.54
C MET A 1 2.99 -24.26 -4.53
N LYS A 2 3.09 -23.07 -3.95
CA LYS A 2 4.12 -22.71 -2.95
C LYS A 2 3.46 -22.03 -1.75
N ILE A 3 3.92 -22.33 -0.54
CA ILE A 3 3.54 -21.61 0.68
C ILE A 3 4.61 -20.56 0.96
N ILE A 4 4.22 -19.29 1.05
CA ILE A 4 5.10 -18.18 1.40
C ILE A 4 4.85 -17.73 2.85
N GLU A 5 5.88 -17.25 3.52
CA GLU A 5 5.75 -16.72 4.87
C GLU A 5 5.03 -15.36 4.86
N PRO A 6 4.13 -15.10 5.82
CA PRO A 6 3.59 -13.77 6.03
C PRO A 6 4.73 -12.82 6.42
N LYS A 7 4.69 -11.59 5.89
CA LYS A 7 5.75 -10.62 6.07
C LYS A 7 5.18 -9.21 6.24
N VAL A 8 5.84 -8.42 7.07
CA VAL A 8 5.56 -6.99 7.22
C VAL A 8 6.89 -6.25 7.13
N GLU A 9 6.96 -5.30 6.22
CA GLU A 9 8.11 -4.41 6.03
C GLU A 9 7.69 -2.96 6.15
N LEU A 10 8.46 -2.17 6.90
CA LEU A 10 8.32 -0.72 6.89
C LEU A 10 8.98 -0.17 5.60
N TRP A 11 8.20 0.48 4.76
CA TRP A 11 8.68 1.18 3.60
C TRP A 11 8.83 2.67 3.90
N GLN A 12 10.06 3.11 4.06
CA GLN A 12 10.35 4.53 4.23
C GLN A 12 10.12 5.29 2.93
N GLN A 13 9.44 6.42 3.03
CA GLN A 13 9.13 7.25 1.87
C GLN A 13 10.41 7.91 1.29
N GLY A 14 11.31 8.42 2.12
CA GLY A 14 12.34 9.37 1.70
C GLY A 14 11.74 10.73 1.30
N ASP A 15 12.56 11.65 0.80
CA ASP A 15 12.11 13.00 0.43
C ASP A 15 11.36 13.04 -0.91
N ASP A 16 11.57 12.05 -1.78
CA ASP A 16 10.81 11.92 -3.03
C ASP A 16 9.48 11.19 -2.81
N SER A 17 8.43 11.95 -2.48
CA SER A 17 7.09 11.43 -2.31
C SER A 17 6.52 10.77 -3.57
N LYS A 18 6.93 11.20 -4.77
CA LYS A 18 6.46 10.61 -6.05
C LYS A 18 7.07 9.24 -6.30
N ALA A 19 8.36 9.07 -6.02
CA ALA A 19 9.00 7.76 -6.08
C ALA A 19 8.32 6.76 -5.13
N HIS A 20 7.97 7.20 -3.92
CA HIS A 20 7.24 6.38 -2.97
C HIS A 20 5.83 6.01 -3.48
N VAL A 21 5.07 6.97 -4.02
CA VAL A 21 3.76 6.71 -4.67
C VAL A 21 3.91 5.69 -5.80
N ALA A 22 4.91 5.84 -6.66
CA ALA A 22 5.16 4.92 -7.75
C ALA A 22 5.49 3.51 -7.26
N ARG A 23 6.28 3.38 -6.18
CA ARG A 23 6.58 2.10 -5.53
C ARG A 23 5.29 1.43 -5.02
N CYS A 24 4.46 2.15 -4.28
CA CYS A 24 3.18 1.65 -3.77
C CYS A 24 2.24 1.23 -4.90
N ALA A 25 2.12 2.05 -5.96
CA ALA A 25 1.25 1.74 -7.09
C ALA A 25 1.67 0.48 -7.85
N ARG A 26 2.98 0.17 -7.92
CA ARG A 26 3.47 -1.05 -8.57
C ARG A 26 3.05 -2.33 -7.87
N VAL A 27 2.74 -2.29 -6.56
CA VAL A 27 2.18 -3.44 -5.83
C VAL A 27 0.92 -3.96 -6.52
N CYS A 28 0.05 -3.07 -7.01
CA CYS A 28 -1.17 -3.49 -7.72
C CYS A 28 -0.90 -4.34 -8.97
N TYR A 29 0.31 -4.26 -9.52
CA TYR A 29 0.75 -5.01 -10.69
C TYR A 29 1.73 -6.14 -10.35
N GLY A 30 1.92 -6.44 -9.06
CA GLY A 30 2.84 -7.48 -8.59
C GLY A 30 4.31 -7.19 -8.94
N ARG A 31 4.72 -5.90 -8.95
CA ARG A 31 6.09 -5.47 -9.27
C ARG A 31 6.64 -4.60 -8.16
N GLU A 32 7.88 -4.80 -7.79
CA GLU A 32 8.56 -3.94 -6.81
C GLU A 32 9.36 -2.81 -7.45
N THR A 33 9.91 -3.05 -8.63
CA THR A 33 10.79 -2.12 -9.33
C THR A 33 10.18 -1.61 -10.64
N GLY A 34 10.67 -0.49 -11.15
CA GLY A 34 10.25 0.09 -12.41
C GLY A 34 10.62 1.56 -12.54
N ASN A 35 10.24 2.18 -13.64
CA ASN A 35 10.43 3.61 -13.88
C ASN A 35 9.36 4.41 -13.13
N ASP A 36 9.77 5.21 -12.15
CA ASP A 36 8.88 5.97 -11.29
C ASP A 36 8.13 7.06 -12.08
N GLU A 37 8.85 7.81 -12.91
CA GLU A 37 8.25 8.87 -13.72
C GLU A 37 7.18 8.34 -14.67
N ALA A 38 7.46 7.23 -15.36
CA ALA A 38 6.49 6.58 -16.23
C ALA A 38 5.28 6.07 -15.46
N THR A 39 5.48 5.55 -14.22
CA THR A 39 4.40 5.11 -13.35
C THR A 39 3.53 6.29 -12.94
N ILE A 40 4.12 7.38 -12.46
CA ILE A 40 3.38 8.60 -12.06
C ILE A 40 2.61 9.18 -13.23
N LYS A 41 3.23 9.28 -14.42
CA LYS A 41 2.57 9.77 -15.63
C LYS A 41 1.33 8.92 -15.97
N ARG A 42 1.45 7.60 -15.88
CA ARG A 42 0.32 6.69 -16.10
C ARG A 42 -0.78 6.88 -15.07
N LEU A 43 -0.46 6.98 -13.77
CA LEU A 43 -1.45 7.22 -12.72
C LEU A 43 -2.25 8.51 -12.95
N ILE A 44 -1.58 9.56 -13.44
CA ILE A 44 -2.22 10.84 -13.78
C ILE A 44 -3.12 10.67 -15.00
N ASN A 45 -2.65 10.03 -16.07
CA ASN A 45 -3.41 9.84 -17.31
C ASN A 45 -4.64 8.95 -17.10
N ASP A 46 -4.53 7.94 -16.22
CA ASP A 46 -5.59 6.97 -15.93
C ASP A 46 -6.49 7.44 -14.76
N GLU A 47 -6.27 8.65 -14.25
CA GLU A 47 -7.01 9.27 -13.14
C GLU A 47 -7.00 8.41 -11.85
N HIS A 48 -5.94 7.68 -11.61
CA HIS A 48 -5.75 6.83 -10.42
C HIS A 48 -5.27 7.66 -9.21
N TRP A 49 -6.04 8.69 -8.86
CA TRP A 49 -5.70 9.67 -7.82
C TRP A 49 -5.50 9.07 -6.44
N SER A 50 -6.21 7.99 -6.11
CA SER A 50 -6.12 7.34 -4.80
C SER A 50 -4.72 6.87 -4.45
N MET A 51 -3.90 6.53 -5.42
CA MET A 51 -2.51 6.10 -5.20
C MET A 51 -1.63 7.23 -4.62
N PHE A 52 -1.95 8.48 -4.93
CA PHE A 52 -1.21 9.64 -4.42
C PHE A 52 -1.38 9.83 -2.90
N ARG A 53 -2.33 9.15 -2.26
CA ARG A 53 -2.48 9.15 -0.80
C ARG A 53 -1.30 8.51 -0.08
N HIS A 54 -0.50 7.68 -0.76
CA HIS A 54 0.70 7.06 -0.20
C HIS A 54 1.89 8.03 -0.08
N GLY A 55 1.94 9.11 -0.88
CA GLY A 55 2.95 10.15 -0.75
C GLY A 55 2.54 11.21 0.26
N THR A 56 3.46 11.65 1.11
CA THR A 56 3.22 12.68 2.13
C THR A 56 4.26 13.79 2.00
N TYR A 57 3.81 15.03 2.16
CA TYR A 57 4.67 16.21 2.28
C TYR A 57 4.64 16.69 3.73
N TYR A 58 5.81 17.00 4.27
CA TYR A 58 6.04 17.43 5.64
C TYR A 58 6.44 18.90 5.64
N ILE A 59 5.77 19.69 6.47
CA ILE A 59 5.82 21.15 6.43
C ILE A 59 6.00 21.68 7.85
N ILE A 60 6.96 22.59 8.04
CA ILE A 60 7.15 23.34 9.28
C ILE A 60 7.13 24.83 8.94
N ALA A 61 6.23 25.58 9.58
CA ALA A 61 6.07 27.01 9.30
C ALA A 61 5.75 27.80 10.58
N ASN A 62 6.27 29.03 10.65
CA ASN A 62 5.95 29.94 11.76
C ASN A 62 4.57 30.58 11.58
N ASP A 63 3.92 30.94 12.67
CA ASP A 63 2.57 31.52 12.71
C ASP A 63 2.52 33.03 12.29
N SER A 64 3.65 33.65 11.97
CA SER A 64 3.69 35.03 11.51
C SER A 64 3.01 35.28 10.15
N ASP A 65 2.61 34.21 9.47
CA ASP A 65 2.05 34.24 8.12
C ASP A 65 0.52 34.08 8.15
N LYS A 66 -0.21 35.20 7.98
CA LYS A 66 -1.68 35.20 7.96
C LYS A 66 -2.29 34.38 6.82
N THR A 67 -1.60 34.23 5.70
CA THR A 67 -2.05 33.40 4.59
C THR A 67 -2.02 31.93 4.96
N LEU A 68 -0.97 31.53 5.67
CA LEU A 68 -0.85 30.15 6.22
C LEU A 68 -2.00 29.85 7.18
N GLU A 69 -2.29 30.77 8.12
CA GLU A 69 -3.41 30.62 9.06
C GLU A 69 -4.74 30.45 8.32
N THR A 70 -4.99 31.26 7.30
CA THR A 70 -6.18 31.16 6.46
C THR A 70 -6.29 29.79 5.75
N ILE A 71 -5.17 29.26 5.23
CA ILE A 71 -5.13 27.94 4.62
C ILE A 71 -5.48 26.88 5.65
N ILE A 72 -4.87 26.93 6.84
CA ILE A 72 -5.14 25.96 7.90
C ILE A 72 -6.61 25.95 8.28
N ILE A 73 -7.21 27.12 8.54
CA ILE A 73 -8.61 27.23 8.90
C ILE A 73 -9.53 26.62 7.84
N ASN A 74 -9.24 26.86 6.57
CA ASN A 74 -10.07 26.38 5.47
C ASN A 74 -9.94 24.87 5.22
N TYR A 75 -8.77 24.28 5.50
CA TYR A 75 -8.46 22.90 5.10
C TYR A 75 -8.22 21.93 6.25
N ALA A 76 -8.22 22.38 7.52
CA ALA A 76 -7.95 21.56 8.70
C ALA A 76 -8.78 20.28 8.81
N ASN A 77 -10.02 20.31 8.30
CA ASN A 77 -10.96 19.18 8.36
C ASN A 77 -11.04 18.39 7.04
N THR A 78 -10.15 18.65 6.10
CA THR A 78 -10.15 17.93 4.82
C THR A 78 -9.34 16.64 4.91
N ILE A 79 -9.80 15.61 4.17
CA ILE A 79 -9.10 14.31 4.14
C ILE A 79 -7.72 14.50 3.50
N GLY A 80 -6.69 14.02 4.20
CA GLY A 80 -5.31 14.09 3.69
C GLY A 80 -4.53 15.32 4.14
N PHE A 81 -5.14 16.21 4.93
CA PHE A 81 -4.50 17.32 5.59
C PHE A 81 -4.54 17.10 7.11
N SER A 82 -3.44 17.30 7.79
CA SER A 82 -3.36 17.26 9.25
C SER A 82 -2.40 18.33 9.72
N TYR A 83 -2.68 18.95 10.85
CA TYR A 83 -1.79 19.93 11.44
C TYR A 83 -1.74 19.83 12.97
N HIS A 84 -0.67 20.32 13.53
CA HIS A 84 -0.51 20.62 14.95
C HIS A 84 0.12 22.00 15.10
N TYR A 85 -0.29 22.74 16.12
CA TYR A 85 0.26 24.07 16.41
C TYR A 85 0.81 24.09 17.84
N GLU A 86 2.07 24.43 17.98
CA GLU A 86 2.73 24.61 19.26
C GLU A 86 3.83 25.65 19.16
N LYS A 87 3.95 26.49 20.20
CA LYS A 87 5.06 27.47 20.36
C LYS A 87 5.31 28.34 19.11
N HIS A 88 4.23 28.84 18.52
CA HIS A 88 4.28 29.68 17.32
C HIS A 88 4.74 28.97 16.03
N VAL A 89 4.66 27.63 16.01
CA VAL A 89 5.03 26.81 14.86
C VAL A 89 3.88 25.90 14.47
N TYR A 90 3.58 25.84 13.20
CA TYR A 90 2.69 24.86 12.59
C TYR A 90 3.48 23.68 12.04
N TYR A 91 3.13 22.50 12.44
CA TYR A 91 3.55 21.23 11.85
C TYR A 91 2.40 20.72 11.01
N ILE A 92 2.64 20.51 9.70
CA ILE A 92 1.57 20.15 8.78
C ILE A 92 2.02 18.93 7.96
N THR A 93 1.10 17.98 7.77
CA THR A 93 1.27 16.89 6.82
C THR A 93 0.15 16.90 5.80
N VAL A 94 0.50 16.80 4.53
CA VAL A 94 -0.47 16.66 3.45
C VAL A 94 -0.13 15.48 2.56
N ASN A 95 -1.14 14.70 2.14
CA ASN A 95 -0.89 13.64 1.18
C ASN A 95 -0.98 14.13 -0.28
N GLY A 96 -0.38 13.35 -1.20
CA GLY A 96 -0.34 13.74 -2.60
C GLY A 96 -1.70 13.86 -3.28
N ASN A 97 -2.74 13.15 -2.81
CA ASN A 97 -4.10 13.33 -3.34
C ASN A 97 -4.64 14.71 -2.97
N TRP A 98 -4.48 15.12 -1.71
CA TRP A 98 -4.85 16.47 -1.28
C TRP A 98 -4.13 17.55 -2.11
N VAL A 99 -2.85 17.32 -2.41
CA VAL A 99 -2.05 18.22 -3.27
C VAL A 99 -2.64 18.36 -4.66
N LEU A 100 -3.11 17.27 -5.26
CA LEU A 100 -3.73 17.29 -6.58
C LEU A 100 -5.07 18.06 -6.60
N ASP A 101 -5.85 17.89 -5.53
CA ASP A 101 -7.15 18.55 -5.39
C ASP A 101 -7.02 20.05 -5.01
N HIS A 102 -5.90 20.44 -4.35
CA HIS A 102 -5.71 21.76 -3.76
C HIS A 102 -4.38 22.40 -4.21
N LYS A 103 -4.16 22.51 -5.52
CA LYS A 103 -2.91 23.00 -6.12
C LYS A 103 -2.51 24.40 -5.66
N THR A 104 -3.47 25.33 -5.56
CA THR A 104 -3.19 26.71 -5.16
C THR A 104 -2.72 26.82 -3.71
N PRO A 105 -3.45 26.32 -2.69
CA PRO A 105 -2.95 26.34 -1.33
C PRO A 105 -1.65 25.52 -1.15
N PHE A 106 -1.50 24.39 -1.84
CA PHE A 106 -0.24 23.65 -1.80
C PHE A 106 0.93 24.43 -2.41
N GLY A 107 0.70 25.15 -3.51
CA GLY A 107 1.72 26.02 -4.09
C GLY A 107 2.24 27.06 -3.09
N TYR A 108 1.37 27.56 -2.20
CA TYR A 108 1.79 28.41 -1.10
C TYR A 108 2.54 27.66 0.01
N LEU A 109 2.04 26.50 0.42
CA LEU A 109 2.65 25.66 1.46
C LEU A 109 4.01 25.09 1.05
N SER A 110 4.24 24.90 -0.24
CA SER A 110 5.44 24.22 -0.76
C SER A 110 6.76 24.88 -0.37
N LYS A 111 6.77 26.19 -0.09
CA LYS A 111 7.96 26.94 0.38
C LYS A 111 8.39 26.56 1.80
N TYR A 112 7.54 25.88 2.55
CA TYR A 112 7.77 25.45 3.92
C TYR A 112 8.00 23.92 4.04
N ILE A 113 8.07 23.22 2.91
CA ILE A 113 8.40 21.79 2.91
C ILE A 113 9.82 21.63 3.47
N VAL A 114 9.93 20.68 4.38
CA VAL A 114 11.22 20.30 4.99
C VAL A 114 11.55 18.85 4.65
N PRO A 115 12.83 18.45 4.68
CA PRO A 115 13.22 17.05 4.63
C PRO A 115 12.52 16.24 5.72
N ILE A 116 12.25 14.97 5.44
CA ILE A 116 11.60 14.08 6.41
C ILE A 116 12.40 13.97 7.70
N GLU A 117 13.73 13.92 7.60
CA GLU A 117 14.61 13.87 8.75
C GLU A 117 14.45 15.09 9.66
N ASP A 118 14.39 16.29 9.10
CA ASP A 118 14.18 17.52 9.87
C ASP A 118 12.80 17.54 10.55
N PHE A 119 11.78 17.03 9.88
CA PHE A 119 10.44 16.94 10.44
C PHE A 119 10.38 15.92 11.59
N CYS A 120 10.85 14.70 11.39
CA CYS A 120 10.77 13.63 12.38
C CYS A 120 11.70 13.82 13.58
N ASN A 121 12.75 14.65 13.46
CA ASN A 121 13.63 15.00 14.58
C ASN A 121 12.97 15.94 15.61
N THR A 122 11.81 16.49 15.28
CA THR A 122 10.99 17.22 16.25
C THR A 122 10.05 16.26 16.99
N GLU A 123 9.75 16.50 18.27
CA GLU A 123 8.83 15.65 19.04
C GLU A 123 7.45 15.57 18.39
N ILE A 124 6.90 16.72 17.96
CA ILE A 124 5.58 16.78 17.30
C ILE A 124 5.65 16.11 15.92
N GLY A 125 6.66 16.41 15.14
CA GLY A 125 6.83 15.82 13.80
C GLY A 125 6.91 14.31 13.87
N PHE A 126 7.63 13.75 14.84
CA PHE A 126 7.70 12.31 15.07
C PHE A 126 6.29 11.69 15.26
N HIS A 127 5.44 12.31 16.05
CA HIS A 127 4.06 11.84 16.28
C HIS A 127 3.13 12.06 15.07
N MET A 128 3.49 12.94 14.15
CA MET A 128 2.73 13.22 12.93
C MET A 128 3.24 12.46 11.70
N MET A 129 4.29 11.65 11.85
CA MET A 129 4.82 10.83 10.75
C MET A 129 3.77 9.87 10.22
N ARG A 130 3.78 9.69 8.90
CA ARG A 130 2.96 8.68 8.22
C ARG A 130 3.84 7.52 7.79
N TYR A 131 3.43 6.32 8.13
CA TYR A 131 4.16 5.10 7.86
C TYR A 131 3.47 4.29 6.77
N THR A 132 4.25 3.72 5.88
CA THR A 132 3.79 2.76 4.87
C THR A 132 4.35 1.38 5.20
N PHE A 133 3.49 0.39 5.26
CA PHE A 133 3.88 -1.00 5.46
C PHE A 133 3.57 -1.81 4.20
N CYS A 134 4.54 -2.58 3.72
CA CYS A 134 4.31 -3.64 2.76
C CYS A 134 3.97 -4.91 3.53
N VAL A 135 2.85 -5.52 3.21
CA VAL A 135 2.32 -6.68 3.95
C VAL A 135 2.03 -7.81 2.99
N ASP A 136 2.69 -8.94 3.19
CA ASP A 136 2.34 -10.21 2.57
C ASP A 136 1.47 -11.00 3.53
N THR A 137 0.22 -11.24 3.17
CA THR A 137 -0.74 -11.91 4.05
C THR A 137 -1.83 -12.60 3.23
N GLN A 138 -2.67 -13.38 3.91
CA GLN A 138 -3.85 -13.98 3.31
C GLN A 138 -4.89 -12.92 2.90
N ILE A 139 -5.68 -13.20 1.86
CA ILE A 139 -6.77 -12.32 1.41
C ILE A 139 -7.76 -12.03 2.55
N SER A 140 -8.08 -13.02 3.38
CA SER A 140 -8.95 -12.85 4.54
C SER A 140 -8.43 -11.78 5.50
N THR A 141 -7.12 -11.78 5.78
CA THR A 141 -6.47 -10.77 6.64
C THR A 141 -6.44 -9.40 5.96
N SER A 142 -6.15 -9.33 4.66
CA SER A 142 -6.16 -8.05 3.94
C SER A 142 -7.55 -7.40 3.97
N ARG A 143 -8.62 -8.21 3.90
CA ARG A 143 -10.01 -7.71 4.01
C ARG A 143 -10.31 -7.11 5.37
N GLU A 144 -9.74 -7.62 6.45
CA GLU A 144 -9.87 -7.00 7.78
C GLU A 144 -9.02 -5.73 7.91
N LEU A 145 -7.81 -5.70 7.35
CA LEU A 145 -6.99 -4.49 7.28
C LEU A 145 -7.69 -3.36 6.51
N ASN A 146 -8.43 -3.71 5.45
CA ASN A 146 -9.18 -2.74 4.64
C ASN A 146 -10.33 -2.06 5.40
N ARG A 147 -10.75 -2.59 6.55
CA ARG A 147 -11.78 -1.98 7.41
C ARG A 147 -11.24 -0.91 8.34
N VAL A 148 -9.93 -0.84 8.54
CA VAL A 148 -9.29 0.19 9.37
C VAL A 148 -9.28 1.50 8.61
N SER A 149 -9.94 2.52 9.12
CA SER A 149 -10.06 3.84 8.49
C SER A 149 -9.65 4.93 9.47
N PRO A 150 -8.97 6.00 9.01
CA PRO A 150 -8.55 6.24 7.63
C PRO A 150 -7.19 5.57 7.32
N ASN A 151 -7.14 4.81 6.26
CA ASN A 151 -5.88 4.33 5.69
C ASN A 151 -5.88 4.43 4.16
N SER A 152 -4.71 4.21 3.55
CA SER A 152 -4.57 4.14 2.10
C SER A 152 -3.96 2.79 1.76
N ILE A 153 -4.63 2.03 0.91
CA ILE A 153 -4.23 0.67 0.58
C ILE A 153 -3.97 0.55 -0.92
N ALA A 154 -2.82 -0.05 -1.25
CA ALA A 154 -2.49 -0.56 -2.56
C ALA A 154 -2.36 -2.09 -2.46
N GLU A 155 -3.28 -2.83 -3.05
CA GLU A 155 -3.31 -4.29 -2.99
C GLU A 155 -2.98 -4.89 -4.35
N LYS A 156 -2.23 -6.01 -4.37
CA LYS A 156 -1.96 -6.77 -5.59
C LYS A 156 -3.28 -7.17 -6.25
N SER A 157 -3.42 -6.78 -7.51
CA SER A 157 -4.68 -6.99 -8.23
C SER A 157 -4.72 -8.33 -8.93
N THR A 158 -5.60 -9.22 -8.48
CA THR A 158 -5.91 -10.48 -9.16
C THR A 158 -6.62 -10.29 -10.51
N ARG A 159 -6.98 -9.04 -10.87
CA ARG A 159 -7.54 -8.69 -12.18
C ARG A 159 -6.46 -8.58 -13.26
N TYR A 160 -5.27 -8.09 -12.88
CA TYR A 160 -4.17 -7.76 -13.79
C TYR A 160 -2.99 -8.72 -13.67
N VAL A 161 -2.78 -9.31 -12.50
CA VAL A 161 -1.68 -10.24 -12.25
C VAL A 161 -2.16 -11.66 -12.44
N TYR A 162 -1.36 -12.46 -13.16
CA TYR A 162 -1.57 -13.89 -13.25
C TYR A 162 -1.07 -14.53 -11.95
N GLU A 163 -1.90 -15.34 -11.30
CA GLU A 163 -1.53 -15.97 -10.05
C GLU A 163 -0.75 -17.27 -10.29
N ASP A 164 0.44 -17.33 -9.72
CA ASP A 164 1.42 -18.40 -9.94
C ASP A 164 1.15 -19.67 -9.11
N GLY A 165 0.23 -19.57 -8.14
CA GLY A 165 -0.08 -20.66 -7.21
C GLY A 165 0.65 -20.52 -5.87
N SER A 166 1.02 -19.31 -5.47
CA SER A 166 1.53 -19.03 -4.12
C SER A 166 0.39 -18.68 -3.17
N ILE A 167 0.42 -19.26 -1.95
CA ILE A 167 -0.47 -18.90 -0.85
C ILE A 167 0.36 -18.39 0.33
N CYS A 168 -0.15 -17.40 1.05
CA CYS A 168 0.44 -16.99 2.31
C CYS A 168 0.12 -18.02 3.40
N ARG A 169 1.12 -18.42 4.17
CA ARG A 169 1.00 -19.45 5.21
C ARG A 169 -0.07 -19.06 6.25
N PRO A 170 -1.12 -19.88 6.46
CA PRO A 170 -2.03 -19.71 7.57
C PRO A 170 -1.31 -19.87 8.92
N HIS A 171 -1.76 -19.18 9.95
CA HIS A 171 -1.12 -19.23 11.28
C HIS A 171 -1.13 -20.62 11.94
N TRP A 172 -2.08 -21.49 11.55
CA TRP A 172 -2.24 -22.84 12.08
C TRP A 172 -1.44 -23.91 11.34
N ILE A 173 -0.70 -23.54 10.26
CA ILE A 173 0.32 -24.37 9.63
C ILE A 173 1.68 -23.90 10.15
N SER A 174 2.50 -24.79 10.72
CA SER A 174 3.85 -24.44 11.20
C SER A 174 4.80 -24.11 10.04
N LYS A 175 5.92 -23.46 10.36
CA LYS A 175 6.96 -23.20 9.34
C LYS A 175 7.55 -24.50 8.81
N GLU A 176 7.80 -25.45 9.70
CA GLU A 176 8.36 -26.76 9.36
C GLU A 176 7.44 -27.52 8.39
N GLU A 177 6.13 -27.52 8.63
CA GLU A 177 5.16 -28.14 7.74
C GLU A 177 5.11 -27.45 6.38
N ALA A 178 5.18 -26.12 6.35
CA ALA A 178 5.24 -25.35 5.10
C ALA A 178 6.52 -25.63 4.30
N GLU A 179 7.67 -25.74 4.97
CA GLU A 179 8.94 -26.10 4.35
C GLU A 179 8.91 -27.53 3.79
N LEU A 180 8.41 -28.49 4.55
CA LEU A 180 8.22 -29.87 4.09
C LEU A 180 7.37 -29.91 2.82
N PHE A 181 6.22 -29.20 2.81
CA PHE A 181 5.36 -29.11 1.65
C PHE A 181 6.04 -28.41 0.46
N ASN A 182 6.80 -27.36 0.68
CA ASN A 182 7.50 -26.64 -0.38
C ASN A 182 8.62 -27.51 -1.00
N ASN A 183 9.24 -28.40 -0.23
CA ASN A 183 10.25 -29.34 -0.71
C ASN A 183 9.64 -30.51 -1.47
N ASP A 184 8.51 -31.02 -1.00
CA ASP A 184 7.74 -32.08 -1.67
C ASP A 184 6.24 -31.79 -1.60
N ASN A 185 5.67 -31.31 -2.71
CA ASN A 185 4.25 -30.99 -2.80
C ASN A 185 3.31 -32.20 -2.69
N ASN A 186 3.84 -33.42 -2.65
CA ASN A 186 3.08 -34.66 -2.46
C ASN A 186 3.22 -35.25 -1.06
N ILE A 187 3.96 -34.58 -0.17
CA ILE A 187 4.09 -35.02 1.22
C ILE A 187 2.73 -35.11 1.89
N THR A 188 2.56 -36.15 2.71
CA THR A 188 1.38 -36.29 3.57
C THR A 188 1.68 -35.66 4.93
N LEU A 189 0.96 -34.57 5.23
CA LEU A 189 0.97 -33.90 6.53
C LEU A 189 -0.25 -34.35 7.36
N ASN A 190 -0.63 -33.58 8.38
CA ASN A 190 -1.86 -33.90 9.09
C ASN A 190 -3.11 -33.71 8.19
N GLU A 191 -4.20 -34.35 8.56
CA GLU A 191 -5.42 -34.42 7.74
C GLU A 191 -5.98 -33.03 7.41
N ALA A 192 -6.05 -32.10 8.38
CA ALA A 192 -6.58 -30.77 8.18
C ALA A 192 -5.73 -29.96 7.18
N ILE A 193 -4.40 -30.03 7.29
CA ILE A 193 -3.47 -29.39 6.36
C ILE A 193 -3.63 -29.96 4.95
N ASN A 194 -3.71 -31.29 4.83
CA ASN A 194 -3.90 -31.94 3.54
C ASN A 194 -5.22 -31.53 2.86
N VAL A 195 -6.31 -31.46 3.61
CA VAL A 195 -7.62 -30.99 3.09
C VAL A 195 -7.49 -29.56 2.55
N TYR A 196 -6.88 -28.65 3.32
CA TYR A 196 -6.68 -27.26 2.92
C TYR A 196 -5.78 -27.13 1.68
N LEU A 197 -4.60 -27.74 1.71
CA LEU A 197 -3.63 -27.61 0.62
C LEU A 197 -4.11 -28.27 -0.68
N ASN A 198 -4.82 -29.39 -0.59
CA ASN A 198 -5.43 -30.05 -1.77
C ASN A 198 -6.57 -29.20 -2.35
N GLY A 199 -7.34 -28.51 -1.50
CA GLY A 199 -8.31 -27.51 -1.94
C GLY A 199 -7.67 -26.39 -2.73
N CYS A 200 -6.62 -25.75 -2.17
CA CYS A 200 -5.89 -24.69 -2.83
C CYS A 200 -5.25 -25.15 -4.16
N LYS A 201 -4.62 -26.33 -4.19
CA LYS A 201 -4.05 -26.89 -5.45
C LYS A 201 -5.12 -27.00 -6.53
N ARG A 202 -6.27 -27.61 -6.22
CA ARG A 202 -7.38 -27.75 -7.17
C ARG A 202 -7.87 -26.41 -7.67
N ASP A 203 -8.05 -25.44 -6.79
CA ASP A 203 -8.54 -24.11 -7.15
C ASP A 203 -7.57 -23.38 -8.08
N PHE A 204 -6.25 -23.46 -7.85
CA PHE A 204 -5.26 -22.93 -8.78
C PHE A 204 -5.23 -23.67 -10.13
N GLU A 205 -5.40 -24.99 -10.16
CA GLU A 205 -5.47 -25.78 -11.38
C GLU A 205 -6.70 -25.38 -12.21
N GLU A 206 -7.85 -25.25 -11.58
CA GLU A 206 -9.08 -24.81 -12.24
C GLU A 206 -8.94 -23.36 -12.76
N TYR A 207 -8.33 -22.45 -11.99
CA TYR A 207 -8.02 -21.10 -12.44
C TYR A 207 -7.15 -21.11 -13.71
N LYS A 208 -6.05 -21.89 -13.71
CA LYS A 208 -5.15 -22.03 -14.85
C LYS A 208 -5.88 -22.59 -16.08
N ILE A 209 -6.70 -23.59 -15.91
CA ILE A 209 -7.51 -24.18 -16.99
C ILE A 209 -8.44 -23.11 -17.59
N LEU A 210 -9.12 -22.32 -16.78
CA LEU A 210 -10.00 -21.26 -17.25
C LEU A 210 -9.23 -20.21 -18.07
N VAL A 211 -8.08 -19.74 -17.54
CA VAL A 211 -7.29 -18.69 -18.21
C VAL A 211 -6.56 -19.23 -19.43
N ASP A 212 -5.83 -20.35 -19.30
CA ASP A 212 -4.88 -20.79 -20.31
C ASP A 212 -5.57 -21.59 -21.44
N LYS A 213 -6.51 -22.47 -21.09
CA LYS A 213 -7.20 -23.32 -22.06
C LYS A 213 -8.44 -22.63 -22.63
N TYR A 214 -9.30 -22.11 -21.77
CA TYR A 214 -10.57 -21.52 -22.19
C TYR A 214 -10.51 -20.04 -22.48
N LYS A 215 -9.36 -19.38 -22.26
CA LYS A 215 -9.11 -17.94 -22.52
C LYS A 215 -10.07 -17.01 -21.78
N ILE A 216 -10.61 -17.46 -20.67
CA ILE A 216 -11.41 -16.61 -19.76
C ILE A 216 -10.51 -15.51 -19.20
N HIS A 217 -10.99 -14.28 -19.21
CA HIS A 217 -10.22 -13.16 -18.69
C HIS A 217 -9.94 -13.35 -17.19
N ARG A 218 -8.74 -13.00 -16.73
CA ARG A 218 -8.30 -13.17 -15.34
C ARG A 218 -9.28 -12.57 -14.33
N GLN A 219 -9.87 -11.42 -14.66
CA GLN A 219 -10.87 -10.76 -13.85
C GLN A 219 -12.07 -11.66 -13.51
N ASP A 220 -12.46 -12.52 -14.44
CA ASP A 220 -13.60 -13.42 -14.27
C ASP A 220 -13.16 -14.76 -13.66
N ALA A 221 -12.01 -15.27 -14.10
CA ALA A 221 -11.44 -16.53 -13.60
C ALA A 221 -11.00 -16.46 -12.13
N ARG A 222 -10.65 -15.26 -11.61
CA ARG A 222 -10.17 -15.09 -10.23
C ARG A 222 -11.12 -15.56 -9.12
N GLY A 223 -12.39 -15.76 -9.44
CA GLY A 223 -13.36 -16.33 -8.52
C GLY A 223 -13.05 -17.78 -8.09
N LYS A 224 -12.07 -18.42 -8.77
CA LYS A 224 -11.57 -19.76 -8.43
C LYS A 224 -10.31 -19.72 -7.55
N LEU A 225 -9.72 -18.56 -7.30
CA LEU A 225 -8.54 -18.45 -6.43
C LEU A 225 -8.90 -18.65 -4.96
N PRO A 226 -8.03 -19.36 -4.18
CA PRO A 226 -8.28 -19.66 -2.77
C PRO A 226 -8.21 -18.43 -1.86
#